data_683e5dca0705faaf5d2e653b8d3d3cec
#
_entry.id   683e5dca0705faaf5d2e653b8d3d3cec
#
_cell.length_a   1.000
_cell.length_b   1.000
_cell.length_c   1.000
_cell.angle_alpha   90.00
_cell.angle_beta   90.00
_cell.angle_gamma   90.00
#
_symmetry.space_group_name_H-M   'P 1'
#
loop_
_entity.id
_entity.type
_entity.pdbx_description
1 polymer ?
#
loop_
_entity_poly.entity_id
_entity_poly.type
_entity_poly.pdbx_seq_one_letter_code
_entity_poly.pdbx_strand_id
1 'polypeptide(L)'
;RYDFSIFDDIIGHENWEVICLPDVTEGAAQTILTATAYIDNDTPMLSFNTDQMIDYNAEMWSSFERYDGGIPCFYGDSEDWSYARIGQDGYVEEVAEKKVISNDATAGYYYWSEGSDFVKYAKQMIEENSRTNGEFYVAPVYNWAIKDGKKIAIYMVDKIYELGTPEYLENYLNGK
;
A
#
# COMPACT_ATOMS: atom_id res chain seq x y z
N ARG A 1 -16.55 -4.62 -22.98
CA ARG A 1 -15.50 -3.61 -23.18
C ARG A 1 -15.70 -2.57 -22.10
N TYR A 2 -14.73 -2.39 -21.21
CA TYR A 2 -14.81 -1.36 -20.15
C TYR A 2 -14.60 0.01 -20.78
N ASP A 3 -15.34 1.01 -20.31
CA ASP A 3 -15.16 2.41 -20.69
C ASP A 3 -14.29 3.08 -19.61
N PHE A 4 -13.08 3.45 -19.98
CA PHE A 4 -12.14 4.11 -19.09
C PHE A 4 -12.06 5.63 -19.30
N SER A 5 -12.94 6.19 -20.14
CA SER A 5 -12.91 7.62 -20.47
C SER A 5 -13.07 8.54 -19.25
N ILE A 6 -13.67 8.03 -18.17
CA ILE A 6 -13.80 8.78 -16.92
C ILE A 6 -12.45 9.21 -16.34
N PHE A 7 -11.38 8.45 -16.59
CA PHE A 7 -10.04 8.82 -16.10
C PHE A 7 -9.48 10.02 -16.85
N ASP A 8 -9.84 10.19 -18.13
CA ASP A 8 -9.44 11.35 -18.92
C ASP A 8 -9.99 12.64 -18.33
N ASP A 9 -11.24 12.59 -17.84
CA ASP A 9 -11.91 13.75 -17.24
C ASP A 9 -11.33 14.11 -15.86
N ILE A 10 -10.81 13.12 -15.12
CA ILE A 10 -10.33 13.30 -13.74
C ILE A 10 -8.84 13.66 -13.72
N ILE A 11 -8.01 12.96 -14.47
CA ILE A 11 -6.54 13.05 -14.39
C ILE A 11 -5.84 13.42 -15.70
N GLY A 12 -6.60 13.59 -16.78
CA GLY A 12 -6.11 13.98 -18.10
C GLY A 12 -5.53 12.82 -18.92
N HIS A 13 -5.67 12.92 -20.23
CA HIS A 13 -5.46 11.86 -21.23
C HIS A 13 -4.07 11.19 -21.22
N GLU A 14 -3.04 11.89 -20.77
CA GLU A 14 -1.65 11.42 -20.89
C GLU A 14 -1.05 10.92 -19.56
N ASN A 15 -1.84 10.90 -18.48
CA ASN A 15 -1.34 10.69 -17.14
C ASN A 15 -1.71 9.34 -16.51
N TRP A 16 -2.30 8.44 -17.27
CA TRP A 16 -2.72 7.12 -16.77
C TRP A 16 -2.59 6.04 -17.82
N GLU A 17 -2.48 4.81 -17.37
CA GLU A 17 -2.50 3.62 -18.21
C GLU A 17 -3.25 2.48 -17.53
N VAL A 18 -3.95 1.66 -18.32
CA VAL A 18 -4.67 0.48 -17.83
C VAL A 18 -3.94 -0.78 -18.24
N ILE A 19 -3.52 -1.55 -17.25
CA ILE A 19 -2.95 -2.88 -17.45
C ILE A 19 -4.05 -3.91 -17.24
N CYS A 20 -4.51 -4.54 -18.34
CA CYS A 20 -5.51 -5.60 -18.27
C CYS A 20 -4.85 -6.93 -17.88
N LEU A 21 -5.35 -7.56 -16.84
CA LEU A 21 -4.89 -8.87 -16.40
C LEU A 21 -5.63 -9.97 -17.20
N PRO A 22 -4.93 -11.00 -17.69
CA PRO A 22 -5.59 -12.12 -18.37
C PRO A 22 -6.37 -13.03 -17.40
N ASP A 23 -5.90 -13.14 -16.16
CA ASP A 23 -6.46 -13.97 -15.10
C ASP A 23 -6.31 -13.28 -13.72
N VAL A 24 -6.97 -13.83 -12.71
CA VAL A 24 -6.83 -13.40 -11.31
C VAL A 24 -5.43 -13.77 -10.82
N THR A 25 -4.75 -12.80 -10.21
CA THR A 25 -3.43 -13.01 -9.59
C THR A 25 -3.55 -13.67 -8.21
N GLU A 26 -2.44 -14.12 -7.66
CA GLU A 26 -2.38 -14.75 -6.34
C GLU A 26 -2.26 -13.72 -5.19
N GLY A 27 -2.67 -12.48 -5.44
CA GLY A 27 -2.73 -11.39 -4.48
C GLY A 27 -2.25 -10.05 -5.02
N ALA A 28 -2.49 -8.99 -4.23
CA ALA A 28 -2.27 -7.60 -4.66
C ALA A 28 -0.81 -7.29 -5.01
N ALA A 29 0.16 -7.85 -4.29
CA ALA A 29 1.58 -7.65 -4.61
C ALA A 29 1.94 -8.23 -6.01
N GLN A 30 1.39 -9.39 -6.36
CA GLN A 30 1.58 -9.96 -7.70
C GLN A 30 0.86 -9.12 -8.77
N THR A 31 -0.30 -8.56 -8.46
CA THR A 31 -1.00 -7.63 -9.35
C THR A 31 -0.13 -6.42 -9.67
N ILE A 32 0.47 -5.78 -8.67
CA ILE A 32 1.35 -4.62 -8.87
C ILE A 32 2.58 -5.00 -9.72
N LEU A 33 3.14 -6.19 -9.57
CA LEU A 33 4.27 -6.66 -10.39
C LEU A 33 3.94 -6.77 -11.89
N THR A 34 2.69 -6.77 -12.30
CA THR A 34 2.33 -6.69 -13.73
C THR A 34 2.71 -5.32 -14.33
N ALA A 35 2.86 -4.30 -13.49
CA ALA A 35 3.32 -2.97 -13.87
C ALA A 35 4.87 -2.82 -13.81
N THR A 36 5.64 -3.91 -13.65
CA THR A 36 7.11 -3.86 -13.51
C THR A 36 7.80 -3.00 -14.57
N ALA A 37 7.32 -3.01 -15.82
CA ALA A 37 7.91 -2.21 -16.90
C ALA A 37 7.86 -0.68 -16.63
N TYR A 38 6.97 -0.23 -15.76
CA TYR A 38 6.77 1.18 -15.40
C TYR A 38 7.40 1.55 -14.06
N ILE A 39 7.44 0.60 -13.12
CA ILE A 39 7.81 0.86 -11.72
C ILE A 39 9.20 0.36 -11.33
N ASP A 40 9.85 -0.49 -12.14
CA ASP A 40 11.20 -1.01 -11.85
C ASP A 40 12.28 0.02 -12.21
N ASN A 41 12.33 1.09 -11.43
CA ASN A 41 13.25 2.22 -11.63
C ASN A 41 13.47 2.97 -10.30
N ASP A 42 14.31 4.03 -10.34
CA ASP A 42 14.73 4.81 -9.17
C ASP A 42 13.74 5.95 -8.82
N THR A 43 12.54 5.97 -9.40
CA THR A 43 11.53 6.98 -9.07
C THR A 43 10.63 6.52 -7.94
N PRO A 44 10.11 7.46 -7.11
CA PRO A 44 9.16 7.10 -6.07
C PRO A 44 7.92 6.43 -6.62
N MET A 45 7.44 5.43 -5.88
CA MET A 45 6.23 4.68 -6.17
C MET A 45 5.25 4.78 -4.99
N LEU A 46 3.98 4.96 -5.31
CA LEU A 46 2.88 4.82 -4.36
C LEU A 46 1.90 3.78 -4.87
N SER A 47 1.63 2.74 -4.06
CA SER A 47 0.48 1.86 -4.25
C SER A 47 -0.57 2.13 -3.20
N PHE A 48 -1.84 1.97 -3.57
CA PHE A 48 -2.95 2.17 -2.63
C PHE A 48 -4.15 1.30 -2.99
N ASN A 49 -4.93 0.98 -1.97
CA ASN A 49 -6.21 0.30 -2.11
C ASN A 49 -7.25 1.28 -2.65
N THR A 50 -8.07 0.84 -3.61
CA THR A 50 -9.09 1.71 -4.25
C THR A 50 -10.35 1.88 -3.41
N ASP A 51 -10.50 1.10 -2.35
CA ASP A 51 -11.64 1.07 -1.43
C ASP A 51 -11.33 1.68 -0.05
N GLN A 52 -10.18 2.34 0.07
CA GLN A 52 -9.77 3.07 1.27
C GLN A 52 -9.35 4.48 0.89
N MET A 53 -9.70 5.46 1.71
CA MET A 53 -9.34 6.86 1.48
C MET A 53 -8.87 7.50 2.79
N ILE A 54 -7.85 8.35 2.67
CA ILE A 54 -7.36 9.24 3.73
C ILE A 54 -7.45 10.67 3.24
N ASP A 55 -7.52 11.63 4.16
CA ASP A 55 -7.45 13.03 3.81
C ASP A 55 -6.04 13.36 3.25
N TYR A 56 -5.99 14.15 2.17
CA TYR A 56 -4.72 14.54 1.59
C TYR A 56 -3.89 15.37 2.57
N ASN A 57 -2.64 14.96 2.76
CA ASN A 57 -1.69 15.64 3.64
C ASN A 57 -0.30 15.74 2.98
N ALA A 58 0.02 16.94 2.49
CA ALA A 58 1.30 17.19 1.81
C ALA A 58 2.51 17.02 2.74
N GLU A 59 2.37 17.33 4.05
CA GLU A 59 3.43 17.14 5.03
C GLU A 59 3.75 15.67 5.23
N MET A 60 2.72 14.82 5.28
CA MET A 60 2.87 13.37 5.35
C MET A 60 3.71 12.85 4.18
N TRP A 61 3.33 13.18 2.95
CA TRP A 61 4.06 12.70 1.76
C TRP A 61 5.50 13.20 1.73
N SER A 62 5.73 14.48 1.98
CA SER A 62 7.09 15.06 2.04
C SER A 62 7.93 14.47 3.17
N SER A 63 7.30 14.03 4.27
CA SER A 63 8.02 13.39 5.37
C SER A 63 8.64 12.06 4.97
N PHE A 64 8.02 11.32 4.05
CA PHE A 64 8.50 10.02 3.58
C PHE A 64 9.71 10.10 2.63
N GLU A 65 9.94 11.23 1.96
CA GLU A 65 11.04 11.40 1.00
C GLU A 65 12.44 11.17 1.57
N ARG A 66 12.59 11.21 2.90
CA ARG A 66 13.86 10.96 3.60
C ARG A 66 14.07 9.51 4.02
N TYR A 67 13.14 8.62 3.70
CA TYR A 67 13.15 7.21 4.06
C TYR A 67 13.05 6.34 2.81
N ASP A 68 13.41 5.06 2.95
CA ASP A 68 13.29 4.09 1.86
C ASP A 68 11.84 3.70 1.59
N GLY A 69 10.95 3.87 2.58
CA GLY A 69 9.52 3.65 2.44
C GLY A 69 8.71 4.33 3.53
N GLY A 70 7.40 4.45 3.30
CA GLY A 70 6.48 5.11 4.21
C GLY A 70 5.09 4.48 4.20
N ILE A 71 4.48 4.38 5.37
CA ILE A 71 3.18 3.77 5.57
C ILE A 71 2.29 4.72 6.40
N PRO A 72 1.25 5.33 5.81
CA PRO A 72 0.21 5.98 6.59
C PRO A 72 -0.51 4.96 7.47
N CYS A 73 -0.62 5.26 8.75
CA CYS A 73 -1.26 4.41 9.74
C CYS A 73 -2.33 5.16 10.52
N PHE A 74 -3.26 4.44 11.10
CA PHE A 74 -4.26 4.93 12.03
C PHE A 74 -4.36 3.99 13.23
N TYR A 75 -5.01 4.43 14.29
CA TYR A 75 -5.23 3.57 15.45
C TYR A 75 -6.25 2.47 15.11
N GLY A 76 -5.84 1.21 15.19
CA GLY A 76 -6.67 0.04 14.93
C GLY A 76 -6.38 -1.13 15.88
N ASP A 77 -7.37 -2.01 16.08
CA ASP A 77 -7.30 -3.18 16.95
C ASP A 77 -8.01 -4.41 16.38
N SER A 78 -8.50 -4.36 15.12
CA SER A 78 -9.18 -5.47 14.44
C SER A 78 -8.20 -6.28 13.59
N GLU A 79 -8.38 -7.60 13.51
CA GLU A 79 -7.65 -8.49 12.62
C GLU A 79 -8.02 -8.31 11.12
N ASP A 80 -8.86 -7.33 10.79
CA ASP A 80 -9.20 -7.01 9.40
C ASP A 80 -8.10 -6.21 8.68
N TRP A 81 -7.16 -5.63 9.44
CA TRP A 81 -6.13 -4.72 8.93
C TRP A 81 -4.75 -5.34 8.83
N SER A 82 -3.89 -4.67 8.07
CA SER A 82 -2.43 -4.83 8.19
C SER A 82 -1.92 -3.92 9.30
N TYR A 83 -0.81 -4.28 9.92
CA TYR A 83 -0.20 -3.55 11.03
C TYR A 83 1.29 -3.33 10.82
N ALA A 84 1.80 -2.17 11.25
CA ALA A 84 3.22 -1.88 11.33
C ALA A 84 3.64 -1.79 12.79
N ARG A 85 4.74 -2.46 13.19
CA ARG A 85 5.32 -2.33 14.52
C ARG A 85 6.61 -1.55 14.44
N ILE A 86 6.73 -0.52 15.30
CA ILE A 86 7.92 0.34 15.40
C ILE A 86 8.93 -0.28 16.35
N GLY A 87 10.19 -0.36 15.89
CA GLY A 87 11.33 -0.79 16.69
C GLY A 87 11.88 0.30 17.62
N GLN A 88 12.88 -0.06 18.43
CA GLN A 88 13.50 0.89 19.37
C GLN A 88 14.25 2.04 18.68
N ASP A 89 14.61 1.90 17.42
CA ASP A 89 15.27 2.90 16.60
C ASP A 89 14.31 3.90 15.96
N GLY A 90 13.01 3.69 16.16
CA GLY A 90 11.95 4.57 15.64
C GLY A 90 11.51 4.26 14.21
N TYR A 91 12.00 3.18 13.60
CA TYR A 91 11.58 2.69 12.29
C TYR A 91 10.70 1.45 12.40
N VAL A 92 10.00 1.10 11.33
CA VAL A 92 9.24 -0.13 11.27
C VAL A 92 10.18 -1.33 11.33
N GLU A 93 9.95 -2.23 12.29
CA GLU A 93 10.70 -3.48 12.45
C GLU A 93 9.94 -4.71 11.92
N GLU A 94 8.63 -4.63 11.84
CA GLU A 94 7.77 -5.70 11.31
C GLU A 94 6.47 -5.15 10.74
N VAL A 95 6.02 -5.75 9.65
CA VAL A 95 4.67 -5.53 9.10
C VAL A 95 3.94 -6.87 9.04
N ALA A 96 2.70 -6.91 9.51
CA ALA A 96 1.88 -8.12 9.48
C ALA A 96 0.51 -7.84 8.87
N GLU A 97 0.06 -8.75 8.02
CA GLU A 97 -1.26 -8.75 7.42
C GLU A 97 -2.23 -9.55 8.26
N LYS A 98 -3.41 -8.99 8.56
CA LYS A 98 -4.50 -9.65 9.30
C LYS A 98 -4.06 -10.25 10.64
N LYS A 99 -3.14 -9.58 11.29
CA LYS A 99 -2.61 -9.95 12.62
C LYS A 99 -2.25 -8.69 13.38
N VAL A 100 -2.89 -8.49 14.52
CA VAL A 100 -2.61 -7.35 15.40
C VAL A 100 -1.25 -7.56 16.08
N ILE A 101 -0.24 -6.78 15.67
CA ILE A 101 1.11 -6.79 16.25
C ILE A 101 1.48 -5.46 16.93
N SER A 102 0.62 -4.45 16.78
CA SER A 102 0.72 -3.09 17.33
C SER A 102 -0.66 -2.46 17.33
N ASN A 103 -0.75 -1.15 17.61
CA ASN A 103 -1.95 -0.35 17.39
C ASN A 103 -1.91 0.46 16.08
N ASP A 104 -0.83 0.34 15.30
CA ASP A 104 -0.59 1.12 14.09
C ASP A 104 -1.09 0.34 12.87
N ALA A 105 -2.42 0.38 12.63
CA ALA A 105 -3.04 -0.23 11.48
C ALA A 105 -2.74 0.57 10.21
N THR A 106 -2.40 -0.10 9.11
CA THR A 106 -2.06 0.57 7.86
C THR A 106 -3.31 1.09 7.14
N ALA A 107 -3.24 2.29 6.57
CA ALA A 107 -4.35 2.92 5.86
C ALA A 107 -4.49 2.49 4.39
N GLY A 108 -3.81 1.41 3.98
CA GLY A 108 -3.89 0.88 2.62
C GLY A 108 -3.08 1.66 1.57
N TYR A 109 -2.18 2.53 2.01
CA TYR A 109 -1.25 3.29 1.16
C TYR A 109 0.19 2.89 1.49
N TYR A 110 1.00 2.65 0.46
CA TYR A 110 2.35 2.09 0.61
C TYR A 110 3.32 2.85 -0.30
N TYR A 111 4.13 3.73 0.30
CA TYR A 111 5.12 4.55 -0.37
C TYR A 111 6.49 3.85 -0.39
N TRP A 112 7.15 3.87 -1.54
CA TRP A 112 8.53 3.43 -1.75
C TRP A 112 9.31 4.58 -2.37
N SER A 113 10.51 4.87 -1.86
CA SER A 113 11.38 5.90 -2.44
C SER A 113 11.86 5.53 -3.85
N GLU A 114 11.97 4.24 -4.11
CA GLU A 114 12.33 3.66 -5.40
C GLU A 114 11.38 2.51 -5.73
N GLY A 115 10.73 2.55 -6.89
CA GLY A 115 9.84 1.48 -7.32
C GLY A 115 10.55 0.15 -7.54
N SER A 116 11.83 0.19 -7.91
CA SER A 116 12.71 -0.97 -8.04
C SER A 116 12.88 -1.76 -6.73
N ASP A 117 12.84 -1.09 -5.57
CA ASP A 117 12.86 -1.76 -4.27
C ASP A 117 11.59 -2.58 -4.05
N PHE A 118 10.42 -2.02 -4.33
CA PHE A 118 9.17 -2.80 -4.29
C PHE A 118 9.26 -4.04 -5.18
N VAL A 119 9.69 -3.87 -6.44
CA VAL A 119 9.79 -4.97 -7.41
C VAL A 119 10.74 -6.07 -6.91
N LYS A 120 11.91 -5.68 -6.38
CA LYS A 120 12.90 -6.59 -5.80
C LYS A 120 12.29 -7.40 -4.66
N TYR A 121 11.71 -6.74 -3.68
CA TYR A 121 11.25 -7.38 -2.44
C TYR A 121 9.95 -8.15 -2.63
N ALA A 122 9.05 -7.69 -3.51
CA ALA A 122 7.84 -8.46 -3.86
C ALA A 122 8.20 -9.77 -4.59
N LYS A 123 9.19 -9.76 -5.49
CA LYS A 123 9.70 -10.98 -6.13
C LYS A 123 10.30 -11.94 -5.11
N GLN A 124 11.10 -11.47 -4.14
CA GLN A 124 11.66 -12.31 -3.08
C GLN A 124 10.55 -12.96 -2.22
N MET A 125 9.55 -12.17 -1.81
CA MET A 125 8.39 -12.69 -1.07
C MET A 125 7.68 -13.82 -1.81
N ILE A 126 7.51 -13.67 -3.14
CA ILE A 126 6.85 -14.66 -3.98
C ILE A 126 7.74 -15.90 -4.17
N GLU A 127 9.04 -15.74 -4.42
CA GLU A 127 10.01 -16.82 -4.53
C GLU A 127 10.09 -17.66 -3.25
N GLU A 128 10.04 -17.03 -2.09
CA GLU A 128 9.97 -17.69 -0.79
C GLU A 128 8.58 -18.29 -0.47
N ASN A 129 7.58 -18.06 -1.36
CA ASN A 129 6.19 -18.46 -1.18
C ASN A 129 5.58 -18.00 0.17
N SER A 130 5.98 -16.81 0.63
CA SER A 130 5.52 -16.25 1.90
C SER A 130 4.14 -15.58 1.73
N ARG A 131 3.11 -16.27 2.17
CA ARG A 131 1.70 -15.90 1.99
C ARG A 131 1.02 -15.63 3.32
N THR A 132 0.02 -14.76 3.30
CA THR A 132 -0.97 -14.61 4.36
C THR A 132 -2.31 -15.06 3.82
N ASN A 133 -3.00 -15.97 4.50
CA ASN A 133 -4.28 -16.54 4.06
C ASN A 133 -4.30 -17.03 2.60
N GLY A 134 -3.15 -17.51 2.10
CA GLY A 134 -3.00 -18.02 0.73
C GLY A 134 -2.67 -16.98 -0.33
N GLU A 135 -2.59 -15.69 0.02
CA GLU A 135 -2.38 -14.58 -0.90
C GLU A 135 -1.07 -13.82 -0.65
N PHE A 136 -0.56 -13.13 -1.67
CA PHE A 136 0.57 -12.22 -1.59
C PHE A 136 0.07 -10.78 -1.41
N TYR A 137 0.00 -10.32 -0.16
CA TYR A 137 -0.39 -8.96 0.19
C TYR A 137 0.76 -7.96 0.00
N VAL A 138 0.41 -6.66 -0.13
CA VAL A 138 1.39 -5.59 -0.35
C VAL A 138 2.15 -5.24 0.92
N ALA A 139 1.44 -5.07 2.04
CA ALA A 139 2.04 -4.62 3.30
C ALA A 139 3.22 -5.51 3.75
N PRO A 140 3.15 -6.85 3.76
CA PRO A 140 4.27 -7.70 4.17
C PRO A 140 5.53 -7.57 3.32
N VAL A 141 5.48 -7.01 2.10
CA VAL A 141 6.66 -6.80 1.25
C VAL A 141 7.74 -5.99 1.96
N TYR A 142 7.35 -5.05 2.82
CA TYR A 142 8.30 -4.27 3.62
C TYR A 142 9.21 -5.12 4.52
N ASN A 143 8.79 -6.31 4.94
CA ASN A 143 9.63 -7.16 5.80
C ASN A 143 10.94 -7.58 5.12
N TRP A 144 10.96 -7.71 3.79
CA TRP A 144 12.18 -7.99 3.02
C TRP A 144 13.07 -6.76 2.94
N ALA A 145 12.51 -5.58 2.76
CA ALA A 145 13.24 -4.32 2.79
C ALA A 145 13.87 -4.07 4.18
N ILE A 146 13.12 -4.30 5.24
CA ILE A 146 13.58 -4.18 6.64
C ILE A 146 14.75 -5.14 6.91
N LYS A 147 14.67 -6.39 6.45
CA LYS A 147 15.79 -7.37 6.58
C LYS A 147 17.08 -6.89 5.88
N ASP A 148 16.94 -6.16 4.78
CA ASP A 148 18.07 -5.55 4.04
C ASP A 148 18.54 -4.22 4.67
N GLY A 149 17.95 -3.79 5.80
CA GLY A 149 18.35 -2.57 6.52
C GLY A 149 17.71 -1.29 5.99
N LYS A 150 16.71 -1.38 5.13
CA LYS A 150 15.94 -0.23 4.67
C LYS A 150 15.13 0.39 5.81
N LYS A 151 15.02 1.71 5.79
CA LYS A 151 14.33 2.49 6.83
C LYS A 151 12.92 2.82 6.37
N ILE A 152 11.95 2.21 7.01
CA ILE A 152 10.53 2.42 6.76
C ILE A 152 9.94 3.24 7.91
N ALA A 153 9.24 4.32 7.57
CA ALA A 153 8.58 5.19 8.53
C ALA A 153 7.07 5.01 8.52
N ILE A 154 6.40 5.35 9.62
CA ILE A 154 4.95 5.55 9.62
C ILE A 154 4.61 7.02 9.77
N TYR A 155 3.39 7.38 9.35
CA TYR A 155 2.75 8.65 9.66
C TYR A 155 1.32 8.38 10.14
N MET A 156 0.99 8.86 11.35
CA MET A 156 -0.36 8.67 11.88
C MET A 156 -1.33 9.64 11.22
N VAL A 157 -2.38 9.11 10.59
CA VAL A 157 -3.49 9.88 10.04
C VAL A 157 -4.65 9.91 11.04
N ASP A 158 -5.39 11.01 11.08
CA ASP A 158 -6.48 11.19 12.02
C ASP A 158 -7.69 10.31 11.69
N LYS A 159 -7.90 10.05 10.40
CA LYS A 159 -9.08 9.33 9.92
C LYS A 159 -8.80 8.57 8.62
N ILE A 160 -9.43 7.41 8.52
CA ILE A 160 -9.56 6.65 7.28
C ILE A 160 -11.04 6.50 6.94
N TYR A 161 -11.35 6.45 5.66
CA TYR A 161 -12.69 6.16 5.16
C TYR A 161 -12.65 4.84 4.40
N GLU A 162 -13.46 3.91 4.83
CA GLU A 162 -13.67 2.64 4.14
C GLU A 162 -14.79 2.80 3.11
N LEU A 163 -14.59 2.30 1.91
CA LEU A 163 -15.53 2.40 0.79
C LEU A 163 -15.83 1.03 0.19
N GLY A 164 -15.24 -0.04 0.73
CA GLY A 164 -15.24 -1.40 0.18
C GLY A 164 -16.58 -2.14 0.29
N THR A 165 -17.56 -1.59 1.03
CA THR A 165 -18.90 -2.16 1.11
C THR A 165 -19.97 -1.11 0.82
N PRO A 166 -21.17 -1.51 0.33
CA PRO A 166 -22.26 -0.55 0.10
C PRO A 166 -22.62 0.25 1.36
N GLU A 167 -22.59 -0.38 2.53
CA GLU A 167 -22.89 0.27 3.81
C GLU A 167 -21.85 1.35 4.15
N TYR A 168 -20.56 1.07 4.00
CA TYR A 168 -19.49 2.03 4.26
C TYR A 168 -19.55 3.19 3.27
N LEU A 169 -19.79 2.91 1.99
CA LEU A 169 -19.95 3.94 0.98
C LEU A 169 -21.16 4.84 1.29
N GLU A 170 -22.31 4.29 1.67
CA GLU A 170 -23.49 5.07 2.08
C GLU A 170 -23.19 5.94 3.31
N ASN A 171 -22.49 5.41 4.31
CA ASN A 171 -22.08 6.16 5.49
C ASN A 171 -21.18 7.34 5.12
N TYR A 172 -20.20 7.12 4.24
CA TYR A 172 -19.33 8.18 3.73
C TYR A 172 -20.14 9.28 2.99
N LEU A 173 -21.01 8.91 2.06
CA LEU A 173 -21.83 9.83 1.29
C LEU A 173 -22.81 10.64 2.16
N ASN A 174 -23.26 10.07 3.28
CA ASN A 174 -24.14 10.73 4.24
C ASN A 174 -23.40 11.52 5.33
N GLY A 175 -22.07 11.63 5.25
CA GLY A 175 -21.24 12.40 6.19
C GLY A 175 -21.19 11.79 7.60
N LYS A 176 -21.27 10.47 7.71
CA LYS A 176 -21.22 9.72 8.97
C LYS A 176 -19.83 9.16 9.25
#